data_f52596522e9f974a486fd30a622d3e55
#
_entry.id   f52596522e9f974a486fd30a622d3e55
#
_cell.length_a   1.000
_cell.length_b   1.000
_cell.length_c   1.000
_cell.angle_alpha   90.00
_cell.angle_beta   90.00
_cell.angle_gamma   90.00
#
_symmetry.space_group_name_H-M   'P 1'
#
loop_
_entity.id
_entity.type
_entity.pdbx_description
1 polymer ?
#
loop_
_entity_poly.entity_id
_entity_poly.type
_entity_poly.pdbx_seq_one_letter_code
_entity_poly.pdbx_strand_id
1 'polypeptide(L)'
;MKNILIIGGTRNMGHFLTQGLVDAGHRVTILNRGMSEDSLPDSVHRLRADRTDSQQMKRALMGKKFDVVVDFVLYRQSEADTIINLLSGAIEHYIVISTGQVYLVREGISRPFTEDSFEGRIQPPPKANTFAYEEWSYGVNKRQAEESLIKAHQETGFPYTVLRLPMVNSERDMFRRLYSYIIRLKDGGPIL
;
A
#
# COMPACT_ATOMS: atom_id res chain seq x y z
N MET A 1 -14.73 -9.16 17.22
CA MET A 1 -13.52 -8.34 17.47
C MET A 1 -12.34 -9.04 16.81
N LYS A 2 -11.56 -8.36 15.97
CA LYS A 2 -10.37 -8.89 15.30
C LYS A 2 -9.12 -8.14 15.78
N ASN A 3 -7.96 -8.79 15.73
CA ASN A 3 -6.66 -8.19 15.99
C ASN A 3 -6.01 -7.81 14.64
N ILE A 4 -5.94 -6.52 14.34
CA ILE A 4 -5.58 -6.00 13.02
C ILE A 4 -4.27 -5.23 13.07
N LEU A 5 -3.33 -5.58 12.18
CA LEU A 5 -2.12 -4.79 11.95
C LEU A 5 -2.31 -3.90 10.73
N ILE A 6 -1.97 -2.63 10.84
CA ILE A 6 -1.90 -1.70 9.72
C ILE A 6 -0.45 -1.24 9.55
N ILE A 7 0.17 -1.59 8.43
CA ILE A 7 1.51 -1.11 8.08
C ILE A 7 1.34 0.20 7.31
N GLY A 8 1.78 1.31 7.91
CA GLY A 8 1.40 2.67 7.55
C GLY A 8 0.30 3.19 8.47
N GLY A 9 -0.84 3.62 7.94
CA GLY A 9 -2.08 3.86 8.69
C GLY A 9 -2.24 5.25 9.34
N THR A 10 -1.25 6.14 9.25
CA THR A 10 -1.34 7.48 9.85
C THR A 10 -1.75 8.59 8.89
N ARG A 11 -1.75 8.33 7.58
CA ARG A 11 -2.01 9.32 6.54
C ARG A 11 -3.14 8.89 5.60
N ASN A 12 -3.83 9.87 5.03
CA ASN A 12 -4.85 9.68 3.99
C ASN A 12 -5.79 8.49 4.30
N MET A 13 -5.95 7.55 3.39
CA MET A 13 -6.80 6.35 3.53
C MET A 13 -6.50 5.55 4.80
N GLY A 14 -5.21 5.39 5.13
CA GLY A 14 -4.78 4.63 6.30
C GLY A 14 -5.30 5.22 7.61
N HIS A 15 -5.36 6.55 7.72
CA HIS A 15 -5.92 7.22 8.88
C HIS A 15 -7.42 6.89 9.05
N PHE A 16 -8.20 7.05 7.97
CA PHE A 16 -9.64 6.78 8.02
C PHE A 16 -9.94 5.30 8.30
N LEU A 17 -9.17 4.39 7.69
CA LEU A 17 -9.33 2.97 7.96
C LEU A 17 -9.01 2.66 9.42
N THR A 18 -7.90 3.19 9.95
CA THR A 18 -7.50 2.97 11.35
C THR A 18 -8.59 3.44 12.31
N GLN A 19 -9.10 4.66 12.12
CA GLN A 19 -10.19 5.20 12.93
C GLN A 19 -11.45 4.34 12.84
N GLY A 20 -11.90 4.02 11.61
CA GLY A 20 -13.12 3.22 11.42
C GLY A 20 -13.03 1.81 12.04
N LEU A 21 -11.84 1.19 12.02
CA LEU A 21 -11.65 -0.12 12.66
C LEU A 21 -11.68 -0.02 14.19
N VAL A 22 -11.15 1.05 14.77
CA VAL A 22 -11.24 1.31 16.21
C VAL A 22 -12.70 1.55 16.61
N ASP A 23 -13.42 2.38 15.87
CA ASP A 23 -14.82 2.69 16.12
C ASP A 23 -15.73 1.45 15.99
N ALA A 24 -15.35 0.51 15.10
CA ALA A 24 -16.00 -0.79 14.97
C ALA A 24 -15.62 -1.80 16.08
N GLY A 25 -14.81 -1.40 17.07
CA GLY A 25 -14.45 -2.23 18.22
C GLY A 25 -13.37 -3.27 17.95
N HIS A 26 -12.55 -3.09 16.90
CA HIS A 26 -11.41 -3.96 16.65
C HIS A 26 -10.17 -3.53 17.46
N ARG A 27 -9.28 -4.49 17.74
CA ARG A 27 -7.96 -4.19 18.30
C ARG A 27 -7.02 -3.82 17.16
N VAL A 28 -6.61 -2.56 17.09
CA VAL A 28 -5.78 -2.05 16.01
C VAL A 28 -4.36 -1.77 16.47
N THR A 29 -3.41 -2.30 15.73
CA THR A 29 -1.98 -2.00 15.84
C THR A 29 -1.53 -1.32 14.56
N ILE A 30 -0.84 -0.18 14.65
CA ILE A 30 -0.14 0.41 13.51
C ILE A 30 1.35 0.16 13.60
N LEU A 31 2.00 -0.04 12.45
CA LEU A 31 3.45 -0.15 12.33
C LEU A 31 3.95 0.91 11.35
N ASN A 32 4.81 1.79 11.81
CA ASN A 32 5.44 2.84 11.01
C ASN A 32 6.74 3.33 11.66
N ARG A 33 7.44 4.26 11.01
CA ARG A 33 8.69 4.85 11.54
C ARG A 33 8.49 5.84 12.70
N GLY A 34 7.27 6.30 12.93
CA GLY A 34 6.98 7.31 13.97
C GLY A 34 7.35 8.74 13.61
N MET A 35 7.62 9.03 12.32
CA MET A 35 8.08 10.34 11.85
C MET A 35 6.92 11.32 11.58
N SER A 36 5.69 10.83 11.54
CA SER A 36 4.51 11.66 11.29
C SER A 36 3.70 11.79 12.55
N GLU A 37 3.32 13.01 12.88
CA GLU A 37 2.26 13.25 13.85
C GLU A 37 0.95 12.65 13.32
N ASP A 38 0.16 12.10 14.21
CA ASP A 38 -1.16 11.58 13.91
C ASP A 38 -2.17 11.98 14.99
N SER A 39 -3.43 11.95 14.64
CA SER A 39 -4.57 12.21 15.52
C SER A 39 -5.38 10.94 15.78
N LEU A 40 -4.76 9.79 15.73
CA LEU A 40 -5.40 8.52 16.00
C LEU A 40 -5.60 8.33 17.52
N PRO A 41 -6.66 7.62 17.93
CA PRO A 41 -6.95 7.37 19.35
C PRO A 41 -5.78 6.71 20.10
N ASP A 42 -5.68 6.99 21.39
CA ASP A 42 -4.67 6.39 22.28
C ASP A 42 -4.81 4.86 22.40
N SER A 43 -6.01 4.33 22.15
CA SER A 43 -6.28 2.89 22.10
C SER A 43 -5.56 2.15 20.97
N VAL A 44 -5.07 2.87 19.96
CA VAL A 44 -4.27 2.28 18.88
C VAL A 44 -2.89 1.92 19.38
N HIS A 45 -2.55 0.62 19.33
CA HIS A 45 -1.20 0.17 19.68
C HIS A 45 -0.20 0.56 18.58
N ARG A 46 1.01 1.02 18.97
CA ARG A 46 2.01 1.53 18.01
C ARG A 46 3.29 0.69 18.07
N LEU A 47 3.67 0.10 16.93
CA LEU A 47 4.96 -0.51 16.69
C LEU A 47 5.82 0.43 15.83
N ARG A 48 7.11 0.44 16.10
CA ARG A 48 8.08 1.29 15.39
C ARG A 48 9.08 0.43 14.63
N ALA A 49 9.09 0.60 13.30
CA ALA A 49 10.08 0.00 12.41
C ALA A 49 10.14 0.76 11.09
N ASP A 50 11.31 0.80 10.47
CA ASP A 50 11.45 1.11 9.06
C ASP A 50 11.18 -0.16 8.26
N ARG A 51 10.19 -0.12 7.36
CA ARG A 51 9.85 -1.29 6.56
C ARG A 51 10.95 -1.75 5.61
N THR A 52 11.86 -0.83 5.22
CA THR A 52 13.01 -1.15 4.38
C THR A 52 14.14 -1.86 5.13
N ASP A 53 14.08 -1.87 6.45
CA ASP A 53 15.00 -2.58 7.35
C ASP A 53 14.37 -3.88 7.85
N SER A 54 14.77 -5.00 7.24
CA SER A 54 14.25 -6.34 7.59
C SER A 54 14.49 -6.73 9.04
N GLN A 55 15.57 -6.25 9.67
CA GLN A 55 15.87 -6.54 11.07
C GLN A 55 14.96 -5.77 12.03
N GLN A 56 14.65 -4.51 11.72
CA GLN A 56 13.66 -3.75 12.48
C GLN A 56 12.27 -4.38 12.35
N MET A 57 11.87 -4.77 11.12
CA MET A 57 10.61 -5.47 10.88
C MET A 57 10.52 -6.77 11.68
N LYS A 58 11.58 -7.58 11.65
CA LYS A 58 11.66 -8.82 12.42
C LYS A 58 11.49 -8.56 13.93
N ARG A 59 12.23 -7.60 14.51
CA ARG A 59 12.09 -7.25 15.93
C ARG A 59 10.69 -6.78 16.29
N ALA A 60 10.06 -5.99 15.43
CA ALA A 60 8.72 -5.44 15.67
C ALA A 60 7.62 -6.50 15.60
N LEU A 61 7.73 -7.50 14.73
CA LEU A 61 6.68 -8.47 14.43
C LEU A 61 6.91 -9.86 15.03
N MET A 62 8.14 -10.18 15.47
CA MET A 62 8.47 -11.51 16.00
C MET A 62 7.55 -11.92 17.16
N GLY A 63 6.98 -13.13 17.05
CA GLY A 63 6.09 -13.69 18.07
C GLY A 63 4.69 -13.06 18.12
N LYS A 64 4.36 -12.11 17.27
CA LYS A 64 3.02 -11.51 17.18
C LYS A 64 2.15 -12.26 16.18
N LYS A 65 0.85 -12.30 16.47
CA LYS A 65 -0.17 -12.87 15.59
C LYS A 65 -1.25 -11.83 15.35
N PHE A 66 -1.73 -11.79 14.13
CA PHE A 66 -2.82 -10.91 13.73
C PHE A 66 -3.85 -11.70 12.93
N ASP A 67 -5.12 -11.33 13.03
CA ASP A 67 -6.14 -11.89 12.17
C ASP A 67 -5.99 -11.32 10.74
N VAL A 68 -5.84 -10.00 10.66
CA VAL A 68 -5.71 -9.31 9.36
C VAL A 68 -4.55 -8.33 9.39
N VAL A 69 -3.82 -8.26 8.28
CA VAL A 69 -2.80 -7.23 8.05
C VAL A 69 -3.21 -6.40 6.85
N VAL A 70 -3.23 -5.07 6.99
CA VAL A 70 -3.46 -4.14 5.87
C VAL A 70 -2.19 -3.32 5.64
N ASP A 71 -1.62 -3.40 4.45
CA ASP A 71 -0.36 -2.76 4.11
C ASP A 71 -0.53 -1.64 3.07
N PHE A 72 -0.33 -0.41 3.51
CA PHE A 72 -0.41 0.80 2.68
C PHE A 72 0.92 1.18 2.02
N VAL A 73 2.01 0.56 2.42
CA VAL A 73 3.37 1.01 2.08
C VAL A 73 4.27 -0.10 1.53
N LEU A 74 3.69 -1.11 0.90
CA LEU A 74 4.41 -2.14 0.17
C LEU A 74 4.80 -1.60 -1.22
N TYR A 75 6.08 -1.34 -1.44
CA TYR A 75 6.55 -0.75 -2.70
C TYR A 75 7.49 -1.64 -3.51
N ARG A 76 8.18 -2.59 -2.89
CA ARG A 76 9.25 -3.36 -3.54
C ARG A 76 9.15 -4.86 -3.24
N GLN A 77 9.71 -5.64 -4.14
CA GLN A 77 9.81 -7.09 -4.00
C GLN A 77 10.45 -7.51 -2.66
N SER A 78 11.60 -6.95 -2.31
CA SER A 78 12.32 -7.30 -1.07
C SER A 78 11.50 -7.02 0.20
N GLU A 79 10.61 -6.04 0.15
CA GLU A 79 9.69 -5.73 1.25
C GLU A 79 8.56 -6.77 1.33
N ALA A 80 8.07 -7.26 0.17
CA ALA A 80 7.10 -8.33 0.10
C ALA A 80 7.69 -9.64 0.63
N ASP A 81 8.89 -10.00 0.20
CA ASP A 81 9.59 -11.21 0.65
C ASP A 81 9.81 -11.18 2.17
N THR A 82 10.17 -10.02 2.71
CA THR A 82 10.33 -9.83 4.16
C THR A 82 9.03 -10.07 4.91
N ILE A 83 7.92 -9.49 4.46
CA ILE A 83 6.60 -9.64 5.10
C ILE A 83 6.08 -11.07 4.98
N ILE A 84 6.20 -11.69 3.81
CA ILE A 84 5.81 -13.09 3.61
C ILE A 84 6.53 -13.98 4.61
N ASN A 85 7.85 -13.85 4.71
CA ASN A 85 8.66 -14.64 5.64
C ASN A 85 8.31 -14.42 7.12
N LEU A 86 7.95 -13.19 7.50
CA LEU A 86 7.65 -12.86 8.89
C LEU A 86 6.22 -13.24 9.31
N LEU A 87 5.28 -13.23 8.38
CA LEU A 87 3.86 -13.38 8.66
C LEU A 87 3.26 -14.73 8.23
N SER A 88 3.99 -15.58 7.51
CA SER A 88 3.53 -16.92 7.14
C SER A 88 3.17 -17.72 8.40
N GLY A 89 1.93 -18.22 8.45
CA GLY A 89 1.37 -18.93 9.60
C GLY A 89 1.05 -18.07 10.84
N ALA A 90 1.22 -16.75 10.75
CA ALA A 90 0.96 -15.80 11.84
C ALA A 90 -0.24 -14.88 11.57
N ILE A 91 -0.88 -15.01 10.41
CA ILE A 91 -2.03 -14.21 9.98
C ILE A 91 -3.11 -15.07 9.34
N GLU A 92 -4.36 -14.61 9.37
CA GLU A 92 -5.46 -15.21 8.60
C GLU A 92 -5.57 -14.58 7.21
N HIS A 93 -5.25 -13.28 7.06
CA HIS A 93 -5.33 -12.60 5.77
C HIS A 93 -4.42 -11.37 5.68
N TYR A 94 -3.82 -11.17 4.50
CA TYR A 94 -2.98 -10.01 4.15
C TYR A 94 -3.62 -9.20 3.03
N ILE A 95 -3.87 -7.93 3.27
CA ILE A 95 -4.44 -7.00 2.28
C ILE A 95 -3.39 -5.97 1.93
N VAL A 96 -3.01 -5.90 0.66
CA VAL A 96 -2.08 -4.87 0.18
C VAL A 96 -2.80 -3.81 -0.64
N ILE A 97 -2.51 -2.56 -0.32
CA ILE A 97 -2.96 -1.43 -1.13
C ILE A 97 -1.95 -1.23 -2.26
N SER A 98 -2.37 -1.62 -3.45
CA SER A 98 -1.62 -1.46 -4.68
C SER A 98 -2.17 -0.29 -5.51
N THR A 99 -1.84 -0.23 -6.78
CA THR A 99 -2.13 0.91 -7.65
C THR A 99 -2.53 0.47 -9.05
N GLY A 100 -3.38 1.23 -9.72
CA GLY A 100 -3.63 1.07 -11.15
C GLY A 100 -2.39 1.30 -12.05
N GLN A 101 -1.30 1.87 -11.50
CA GLN A 101 -0.05 2.06 -12.23
C GLN A 101 0.56 0.73 -12.71
N VAL A 102 0.24 -0.38 -12.05
CA VAL A 102 0.67 -1.72 -12.47
C VAL A 102 0.20 -2.10 -13.88
N TYR A 103 -0.92 -1.53 -14.33
CA TYR A 103 -1.43 -1.72 -15.69
C TYR A 103 -0.73 -0.79 -16.69
N LEU A 104 -0.43 0.45 -16.30
CA LEU A 104 0.13 1.46 -17.18
C LEU A 104 1.55 1.14 -17.68
N VAL A 105 2.26 0.24 -17.00
CA VAL A 105 3.58 -0.22 -17.43
C VAL A 105 3.53 -1.40 -18.42
N ARG A 106 2.34 -1.88 -18.78
CA ARG A 106 2.13 -2.96 -19.74
C ARG A 106 2.20 -2.50 -21.20
N GLU A 107 2.80 -3.32 -22.07
CA GLU A 107 2.72 -3.13 -23.52
C GLU A 107 1.36 -3.54 -24.07
N GLY A 108 0.88 -2.81 -25.07
CA GLY A 108 -0.20 -3.23 -25.95
C GLY A 108 -1.58 -3.38 -25.31
N ILE A 109 -1.83 -2.74 -24.16
CA ILE A 109 -3.16 -2.76 -23.55
C ILE A 109 -3.89 -1.42 -23.74
N SER A 110 -5.22 -1.49 -23.80
CA SER A 110 -6.11 -0.32 -23.89
C SER A 110 -6.99 -0.20 -22.65
N ARG A 111 -7.45 1.02 -22.38
CA ARG A 111 -8.44 1.28 -21.32
C ARG A 111 -9.85 0.92 -21.80
N PRO A 112 -10.76 0.53 -20.91
CA PRO A 112 -10.57 0.35 -19.46
C PRO A 112 -9.77 -0.92 -19.16
N PHE A 113 -9.00 -0.90 -18.05
CA PHE A 113 -8.25 -2.06 -17.57
C PHE A 113 -9.15 -2.98 -16.75
N THR A 114 -8.91 -4.28 -16.85
CA THR A 114 -9.51 -5.33 -16.03
C THR A 114 -8.44 -6.03 -15.20
N GLU A 115 -8.81 -6.91 -14.30
CA GLU A 115 -7.88 -7.70 -13.49
C GLU A 115 -6.88 -8.48 -14.38
N ASP A 116 -7.35 -9.07 -15.48
CA ASP A 116 -6.54 -9.84 -16.44
C ASP A 116 -5.52 -8.96 -17.18
N SER A 117 -5.71 -7.64 -17.17
CA SER A 117 -4.75 -6.70 -17.76
C SER A 117 -3.40 -6.66 -17.04
N PHE A 118 -3.29 -7.34 -15.90
CA PHE A 118 -2.02 -7.47 -15.19
C PHE A 118 -1.01 -8.33 -15.97
N GLU A 119 -1.44 -9.41 -16.60
CA GLU A 119 -0.55 -10.35 -17.27
C GLU A 119 0.06 -9.79 -18.57
N GLY A 120 1.33 -10.15 -18.85
CA GLY A 120 2.05 -9.95 -20.10
C GLY A 120 3.24 -8.99 -20.01
N ARG A 121 3.78 -8.60 -21.19
CA ARG A 121 5.05 -7.93 -21.32
C ARG A 121 5.06 -6.50 -20.76
N ILE A 122 6.14 -6.14 -20.07
CA ILE A 122 6.35 -4.79 -19.54
C ILE A 122 7.02 -3.92 -20.60
N GLN A 123 6.60 -2.66 -20.68
CA GLN A 123 7.23 -1.65 -21.53
C GLN A 123 8.70 -1.46 -21.16
N PRO A 124 9.59 -1.20 -22.13
CA PRO A 124 10.96 -0.85 -21.85
C PRO A 124 11.03 0.42 -20.98
N PRO A 125 12.06 0.54 -20.13
CA PRO A 125 12.20 1.70 -19.26
C PRO A 125 12.33 3.00 -20.08
N PRO A 126 11.64 4.07 -19.71
CA PRO A 126 11.86 5.39 -20.24
C PRO A 126 13.26 5.91 -19.92
N LYS A 127 13.62 7.08 -20.49
CA LYS A 127 14.91 7.73 -20.19
C LYS A 127 15.05 7.95 -18.67
N ALA A 128 16.18 7.49 -18.12
CA ALA A 128 16.48 7.66 -16.70
C ALA A 128 16.46 9.15 -16.26
N ASN A 129 16.15 9.39 -14.98
CA ASN A 129 16.05 10.72 -14.39
C ASN A 129 14.96 11.60 -15.02
N THR A 130 13.87 11.00 -15.49
CA THR A 130 12.67 11.70 -15.96
C THR A 130 11.47 11.30 -15.11
N PHE A 131 10.44 12.15 -15.07
CA PHE A 131 9.17 11.83 -14.41
C PHE A 131 8.55 10.53 -14.95
N ALA A 132 8.62 10.32 -16.27
CA ALA A 132 8.15 9.08 -16.89
C ALA A 132 8.89 7.83 -16.37
N TYR A 133 10.20 7.95 -16.09
CA TYR A 133 10.95 6.85 -15.48
C TYR A 133 10.54 6.59 -14.04
N GLU A 134 10.26 7.62 -13.26
CA GLU A 134 9.78 7.47 -11.88
C GLU A 134 8.43 6.77 -11.83
N GLU A 135 7.48 7.17 -12.67
CA GLU A 135 6.16 6.55 -12.81
C GLU A 135 6.25 5.09 -13.26
N TRP A 136 7.09 4.82 -14.28
CA TRP A 136 7.34 3.47 -14.76
C TRP A 136 7.99 2.60 -13.67
N SER A 137 9.04 3.09 -13.03
CA SER A 137 9.75 2.38 -11.95
C SER A 137 8.82 2.07 -10.77
N TYR A 138 7.97 3.02 -10.39
CA TYR A 138 6.95 2.80 -9.36
C TYR A 138 6.01 1.66 -9.75
N GLY A 139 5.46 1.67 -10.97
CA GLY A 139 4.55 0.63 -11.43
C GLY A 139 5.23 -0.76 -11.50
N VAL A 140 6.46 -0.83 -12.00
CA VAL A 140 7.23 -2.08 -12.09
C VAL A 140 7.55 -2.62 -10.69
N ASN A 141 8.01 -1.78 -9.77
CA ASN A 141 8.32 -2.20 -8.40
C ASN A 141 7.07 -2.74 -7.67
N LYS A 142 5.91 -2.08 -7.85
CA LYS A 142 4.63 -2.56 -7.29
C LYS A 142 4.23 -3.91 -7.89
N ARG A 143 4.42 -4.11 -9.19
CA ARG A 143 4.18 -5.42 -9.82
C ARG A 143 5.06 -6.52 -9.23
N GLN A 144 6.36 -6.28 -9.11
CA GLN A 144 7.29 -7.24 -8.53
C GLN A 144 6.91 -7.63 -7.09
N ALA A 145 6.41 -6.67 -6.31
CA ALA A 145 5.89 -6.95 -4.98
C ALA A 145 4.61 -7.82 -5.03
N GLU A 146 3.70 -7.57 -5.97
CA GLU A 146 2.51 -8.41 -6.17
C GLU A 146 2.88 -9.82 -6.66
N GLU A 147 3.85 -9.94 -7.57
CA GLU A 147 4.37 -11.22 -8.07
C GLU A 147 4.95 -12.09 -6.94
N SER A 148 5.64 -11.49 -5.96
CA SER A 148 6.07 -12.21 -4.75
C SER A 148 4.89 -12.76 -3.94
N LEU A 149 3.80 -12.01 -3.81
CA LEU A 149 2.60 -12.47 -3.11
C LEU A 149 1.90 -13.60 -3.89
N ILE A 150 1.79 -13.48 -5.21
CA ILE A 150 1.23 -14.52 -6.08
C ILE A 150 2.03 -15.81 -5.91
N LYS A 151 3.36 -15.73 -6.02
CA LYS A 151 4.26 -16.87 -5.86
C LYS A 151 4.12 -17.51 -4.47
N ALA A 152 4.13 -16.72 -3.42
CA ALA A 152 3.97 -17.22 -2.05
C ALA A 152 2.63 -17.93 -1.84
N HIS A 153 1.55 -17.41 -2.44
CA HIS A 153 0.26 -18.08 -2.41
C HIS A 153 0.30 -19.43 -3.11
N GLN A 154 0.88 -19.50 -4.30
CA GLN A 154 1.00 -20.75 -5.07
C GLN A 154 1.85 -21.81 -4.36
N GLU A 155 2.94 -21.39 -3.71
CA GLU A 155 3.89 -22.30 -3.08
C GLU A 155 3.50 -22.72 -1.66
N THR A 156 2.89 -21.84 -0.91
CA THR A 156 2.65 -22.03 0.55
C THR A 156 1.23 -21.77 1.02
N GLY A 157 0.36 -21.31 0.12
CA GLY A 157 -1.00 -20.89 0.49
C GLY A 157 -1.05 -19.55 1.23
N PHE A 158 -0.03 -18.69 1.14
CA PHE A 158 -0.03 -17.38 1.82
C PHE A 158 -1.31 -16.61 1.48
N PRO A 159 -2.15 -16.25 2.47
CA PRO A 159 -3.46 -15.69 2.21
C PRO A 159 -3.37 -14.20 1.95
N TYR A 160 -3.69 -13.75 0.74
CA TYR A 160 -3.59 -12.33 0.39
C TYR A 160 -4.73 -11.84 -0.51
N THR A 161 -4.91 -10.52 -0.52
CA THR A 161 -5.73 -9.76 -1.47
C THR A 161 -4.98 -8.51 -1.89
N VAL A 162 -4.97 -8.22 -3.19
CA VAL A 162 -4.41 -6.98 -3.76
C VAL A 162 -5.55 -6.04 -4.15
N LEU A 163 -5.52 -4.81 -3.63
CA LEU A 163 -6.43 -3.74 -4.03
C LEU A 163 -5.68 -2.73 -4.91
N ARG A 164 -5.86 -2.83 -6.23
CA ARG A 164 -5.24 -1.93 -7.22
C ARG A 164 -6.07 -0.68 -7.37
N LEU A 165 -5.85 0.28 -6.48
CA LEU A 165 -6.65 1.49 -6.43
C LEU A 165 -6.22 2.50 -7.50
N PRO A 166 -7.17 3.26 -8.07
CA PRO A 166 -6.86 4.47 -8.83
C PRO A 166 -6.37 5.58 -7.89
N MET A 167 -6.19 6.79 -8.42
CA MET A 167 -5.87 7.95 -7.59
C MET A 167 -6.98 8.18 -6.56
N VAL A 168 -6.63 8.13 -5.28
CA VAL A 168 -7.54 8.38 -4.17
C VAL A 168 -7.33 9.80 -3.66
N ASN A 169 -8.41 10.57 -3.63
CA ASN A 169 -8.44 11.91 -3.09
C ASN A 169 -9.18 11.94 -1.76
N SER A 170 -8.71 12.72 -0.83
CA SER A 170 -9.38 13.00 0.43
C SER A 170 -8.96 14.37 0.97
N GLU A 171 -9.62 14.85 2.01
CA GLU A 171 -9.23 16.06 2.73
C GLU A 171 -7.84 15.95 3.39
N ARG A 172 -7.35 14.72 3.62
CA ARG A 172 -6.03 14.43 4.16
C ARG A 172 -4.99 14.09 3.08
N ASP A 173 -5.28 14.34 1.80
CA ASP A 173 -4.31 14.18 0.72
C ASP A 173 -3.19 15.22 0.85
N MET A 174 -1.98 14.77 1.14
CA MET A 174 -0.79 15.62 1.31
C MET A 174 -0.48 16.47 0.07
N PHE A 175 -0.80 15.96 -1.10
CA PHE A 175 -0.57 16.65 -2.38
C PHE A 175 -1.70 17.62 -2.73
N ARG A 176 -2.80 17.62 -1.96
CA ARG A 176 -3.98 18.48 -2.16
C ARG A 176 -4.49 18.49 -3.61
N ARG A 177 -4.40 17.36 -4.29
CA ARG A 177 -4.68 17.26 -5.74
C ARG A 177 -6.08 17.74 -6.09
N LEU A 178 -7.11 17.19 -5.46
CA LEU A 178 -8.49 17.64 -5.69
C LEU A 178 -8.70 19.09 -5.22
N TYR A 179 -8.10 19.48 -4.11
CA TYR A 179 -8.21 20.84 -3.56
C TYR A 179 -7.66 21.89 -4.54
N SER A 180 -6.54 21.61 -5.21
CA SER A 180 -5.98 22.54 -6.20
C SER A 180 -6.92 22.75 -7.40
N TYR A 181 -7.64 21.73 -7.85
CA TYR A 181 -8.69 21.88 -8.87
C TYR A 181 -9.87 22.73 -8.36
N ILE A 182 -10.32 22.50 -7.13
CA ILE A 182 -11.41 23.27 -6.51
C ILE A 182 -11.06 24.74 -6.42
N ILE A 183 -9.86 25.07 -5.96
CA ILE A 183 -9.39 26.47 -5.89
C ILE A 183 -9.35 27.09 -7.27
N ARG A 184 -8.78 26.37 -8.26
CA ARG A 184 -8.69 26.89 -9.63
C ARG A 184 -10.05 27.15 -10.26
N LEU A 185 -11.03 26.30 -10.01
CA LEU A 185 -12.41 26.52 -10.41
C LEU A 185 -13.03 27.77 -9.74
N LYS A 186 -12.79 27.99 -8.45
CA LYS A 186 -13.28 29.16 -7.71
C LYS A 186 -12.65 30.46 -8.23
N ASP A 187 -11.39 30.43 -8.62
CA ASP A 187 -10.67 31.59 -9.17
C ASP A 187 -11.01 31.86 -10.65
N GLY A 188 -11.84 31.01 -11.28
CA GLY A 188 -12.21 31.13 -12.70
C GLY A 188 -11.07 30.82 -13.66
N GLY A 189 -9.98 30.20 -13.19
CA GLY A 189 -8.84 29.82 -14.02
C GLY A 189 -9.12 28.58 -14.89
N PRO A 190 -8.41 28.45 -16.04
CA PRO A 190 -8.58 27.28 -16.91
C PRO A 190 -8.10 26.02 -16.20
N ILE A 191 -8.82 24.92 -16.37
CA ILE A 191 -8.41 23.58 -16.00
C ILE A 191 -7.84 22.92 -17.25
N LEU A 192 -6.55 22.59 -17.23
CA LEU A 192 -5.84 21.91 -18.32
C LEU A 192 -5.88 20.41 -18.13
#